data_7be4f0333d8b2896f3c435ff5ec2f1f8
#
_entry.id   7be4f0333d8b2896f3c435ff5ec2f1f8
#
_cell.length_a   1.000
_cell.length_b   1.000
_cell.length_c   1.000
_cell.angle_alpha   90.00
_cell.angle_beta   90.00
_cell.angle_gamma   90.00
#
_symmetry.space_group_name_H-M   'P 1'
#
loop_
_entity.id
_entity.type
_entity.pdbx_description
1 polymer ?
#
loop_
_entity_poly.entity_id
_entity_poly.type
_entity_poly.pdbx_seq_one_letter_code
_entity_poly.pdbx_strand_id
1 'polypeptide(L)'
;MPMIGSKVFAATPNQGASTVYFSKDINAENFLAIYDRLRKDANLPEDRRLSGIKLHGDDVDTNRGMWEALLNHIPNSKFVECNYASIYPAGRGNTQGNIRAITAQGVDKNRLDILDRNNEYTEVPIKGGKELKSVSAPT
;
A
#
# COMPACT_ATOMS: atom_id res chain seq x y z
N MET A 1 -28.94 -6.83 19.25
CA MET A 1 -28.48 -7.45 17.99
C MET A 1 -27.15 -8.12 18.29
N PRO A 2 -26.97 -9.42 18.04
CA PRO A 2 -25.67 -10.04 18.22
C PRO A 2 -24.73 -9.55 17.13
N MET A 3 -23.57 -9.01 17.52
CA MET A 3 -22.48 -8.69 16.60
C MET A 3 -22.00 -9.98 15.96
N ILE A 4 -22.19 -10.10 14.65
CA ILE A 4 -21.59 -11.18 13.86
C ILE A 4 -20.12 -10.82 13.72
N GLY A 5 -19.30 -11.33 14.64
CA GLY A 5 -17.87 -11.15 14.59
C GLY A 5 -17.31 -11.78 13.31
N SER A 6 -16.66 -10.97 12.50
CA SER A 6 -15.91 -11.44 11.32
C SER A 6 -14.84 -12.42 11.77
N LYS A 7 -14.95 -13.69 11.34
CA LYS A 7 -13.96 -14.71 11.68
C LYS A 7 -12.79 -14.62 10.70
N VAL A 8 -11.66 -14.17 11.18
CA VAL A 8 -10.37 -14.32 10.49
C VAL A 8 -9.85 -15.72 10.79
N PHE A 9 -9.64 -16.53 9.77
CA PHE A 9 -9.15 -17.88 9.90
C PHE A 9 -7.65 -17.93 9.66
N ALA A 10 -6.91 -18.49 10.62
CA ALA A 10 -5.51 -18.88 10.42
C ALA A 10 -5.45 -20.41 10.35
N ALA A 11 -4.75 -20.93 9.35
CA ALA A 11 -4.39 -22.35 9.35
C ALA A 11 -3.32 -22.58 10.43
N THR A 12 -3.44 -23.67 11.20
CA THR A 12 -2.40 -24.05 12.16
C THR A 12 -1.14 -24.44 11.37
N PRO A 13 0.00 -23.76 11.57
CA PRO A 13 1.19 -24.06 10.77
C PRO A 13 1.75 -25.43 11.18
N ASN A 14 1.92 -26.34 10.20
CA ASN A 14 2.88 -27.41 10.31
C ASN A 14 4.28 -26.80 10.32
N GLN A 15 5.23 -27.41 11.02
CA GLN A 15 6.62 -26.91 11.02
C GLN A 15 7.12 -26.75 9.57
N GLY A 16 7.45 -25.53 9.19
CA GLY A 16 7.90 -25.18 7.85
C GLY A 16 6.83 -24.63 6.88
N ALA A 17 5.56 -24.59 7.27
CA ALA A 17 4.50 -24.00 6.44
C ALA A 17 4.34 -22.49 6.70
N SER A 18 4.14 -21.72 5.64
CA SER A 18 3.81 -20.30 5.76
C SER A 18 2.36 -20.12 6.23
N THR A 19 2.14 -19.17 7.15
CA THR A 19 0.78 -18.81 7.59
C THR A 19 0.13 -17.89 6.57
N VAL A 20 -1.09 -18.19 6.18
CA VAL A 20 -1.91 -17.35 5.29
C VAL A 20 -3.17 -16.93 6.05
N TYR A 21 -3.45 -15.62 6.02
CA TYR A 21 -4.68 -15.04 6.56
C TYR A 21 -5.62 -14.71 5.42
N PHE A 22 -6.88 -15.02 5.60
CA PHE A 22 -7.86 -14.76 4.58
C PHE A 22 -9.21 -14.36 5.19
N SER A 23 -9.95 -13.48 4.51
CA SER A 23 -11.32 -13.13 4.85
C SER A 23 -12.25 -13.44 3.69
N LYS A 24 -13.48 -13.88 4.00
CA LYS A 24 -14.53 -14.09 2.99
C LYS A 24 -15.13 -12.78 2.51
N ASP A 25 -15.11 -11.76 3.37
CA ASP A 25 -15.72 -10.47 3.10
C ASP A 25 -14.65 -9.41 2.98
N ILE A 26 -14.66 -8.66 1.89
CA ILE A 26 -13.75 -7.54 1.65
C ILE A 26 -14.41 -6.27 2.18
N ASN A 27 -13.95 -5.80 3.34
CA ASN A 27 -14.34 -4.54 3.95
C ASN A 27 -13.18 -3.99 4.82
N ALA A 28 -13.32 -2.74 5.26
CA ALA A 28 -12.26 -2.07 6.03
C ALA A 28 -11.93 -2.78 7.35
N GLU A 29 -12.93 -3.26 8.07
CA GLU A 29 -12.75 -3.96 9.36
C GLU A 29 -11.91 -5.24 9.19
N ASN A 30 -12.29 -6.09 8.25
CA ASN A 30 -11.58 -7.35 8.00
C ASN A 30 -10.17 -7.10 7.46
N PHE A 31 -10.00 -6.08 6.63
CA PHE A 31 -8.70 -5.70 6.11
C PHE A 31 -7.73 -5.26 7.23
N LEU A 32 -8.19 -4.40 8.13
CA LEU A 32 -7.40 -3.97 9.29
C LEU A 32 -7.13 -5.13 10.26
N ALA A 33 -8.10 -6.00 10.49
CA ALA A 33 -7.91 -7.17 11.34
C ALA A 33 -6.81 -8.12 10.81
N ILE A 34 -6.74 -8.33 9.49
CA ILE A 34 -5.66 -9.09 8.84
C ILE A 34 -4.33 -8.34 8.99
N TYR A 35 -4.31 -7.04 8.75
CA TYR A 35 -3.11 -6.21 8.89
C TYR A 35 -2.53 -6.29 10.31
N ASP A 36 -3.35 -6.08 11.34
CA ASP A 36 -2.93 -6.13 12.73
C ASP A 36 -2.44 -7.52 13.13
N ARG A 37 -3.12 -8.55 12.63
CA ARG A 37 -2.72 -9.93 12.89
C ARG A 37 -1.37 -10.27 12.26
N LEU A 38 -1.13 -9.87 11.02
CA LEU A 38 0.15 -10.02 10.34
C LEU A 38 1.28 -9.33 11.10
N ARG A 39 1.05 -8.09 11.55
CA ARG A 39 2.04 -7.35 12.34
C ARG A 39 2.37 -8.04 13.65
N LYS A 40 1.34 -8.50 14.37
CA LYS A 40 1.49 -9.21 15.65
C LYS A 40 2.28 -10.50 15.48
N ASP A 41 1.92 -11.31 14.51
CA ASP A 41 2.54 -12.62 14.32
C ASP A 41 3.97 -12.53 13.76
N ALA A 42 4.25 -11.46 13.01
CA ALA A 42 5.60 -11.11 12.58
C ALA A 42 6.43 -10.39 13.66
N ASN A 43 5.84 -10.15 14.83
CA ASN A 43 6.47 -9.40 15.93
C ASN A 43 7.08 -8.06 15.47
N LEU A 44 6.36 -7.35 14.58
CA LEU A 44 6.81 -6.06 14.07
C LEU A 44 6.56 -4.98 15.13
N PRO A 45 7.58 -4.16 15.45
CA PRO A 45 7.41 -3.05 16.38
C PRO A 45 6.43 -2.02 15.85
N GLU A 46 5.84 -1.21 16.73
CA GLU A 46 5.13 0.00 16.29
C GLU A 46 6.08 0.87 15.46
N ASP A 47 5.73 1.07 14.21
CA ASP A 47 6.53 1.90 13.33
C ASP A 47 6.06 3.34 13.43
N ARG A 48 6.92 4.20 13.98
CA ARG A 48 6.69 5.66 14.08
C ARG A 48 7.28 6.43 12.91
N ARG A 49 7.96 5.74 12.00
CA ARG A 49 8.50 6.34 10.78
C ARG A 49 7.37 6.64 9.79
N LEU A 50 7.68 7.47 8.81
CA LEU A 50 6.77 7.70 7.69
C LEU A 50 6.55 6.37 6.94
N SER A 51 5.30 5.97 6.83
CA SER A 51 4.88 4.73 6.15
C SER A 51 4.23 5.06 4.81
N GLY A 52 4.78 4.51 3.73
CA GLY A 52 4.18 4.60 2.41
C GLY A 52 3.19 3.47 2.17
N ILE A 53 1.94 3.81 1.84
CA ILE A 53 0.90 2.84 1.48
C ILE A 53 0.71 2.90 -0.03
N LYS A 54 1.20 1.87 -0.72
CA LYS A 54 1.04 1.75 -2.17
C LYS A 54 -0.31 1.11 -2.50
N LEU A 55 -1.13 1.83 -3.22
CA LEU A 55 -2.39 1.35 -3.77
C LEU A 55 -2.39 1.57 -5.29
N HIS A 56 -3.31 0.91 -5.99
CA HIS A 56 -3.49 1.14 -7.41
C HIS A 56 -4.23 2.46 -7.63
N GLY A 57 -3.58 3.44 -8.23
CA GLY A 57 -4.10 4.80 -8.36
C GLY A 57 -5.35 4.93 -9.24
N ASP A 58 -5.66 3.94 -10.11
CA ASP A 58 -6.88 3.96 -10.92
C ASP A 58 -8.11 3.45 -10.16
N ASP A 59 -7.93 2.70 -9.08
CA ASP A 59 -9.00 2.04 -8.32
C ASP A 59 -9.20 2.67 -6.93
N VAL A 60 -8.67 3.87 -6.71
CA VAL A 60 -8.73 4.55 -5.41
C VAL A 60 -10.17 4.79 -4.97
N ASP A 61 -11.01 5.26 -5.87
CA ASP A 61 -12.42 5.54 -5.57
C ASP A 61 -13.19 4.26 -5.21
N THR A 62 -12.97 3.20 -5.98
CA THR A 62 -13.59 1.88 -5.76
C THR A 62 -13.25 1.30 -4.38
N ASN A 63 -12.02 1.50 -3.91
CA ASN A 63 -11.52 0.94 -2.66
C ASN A 63 -11.45 1.96 -1.52
N ARG A 64 -12.14 3.09 -1.64
CA ARG A 64 -12.03 4.24 -0.74
C ARG A 64 -12.13 3.88 0.74
N GLY A 65 -13.11 3.10 1.13
CA GLY A 65 -13.31 2.71 2.53
C GLY A 65 -12.12 1.95 3.13
N MET A 66 -11.41 1.15 2.33
CA MET A 66 -10.27 0.37 2.80
C MET A 66 -9.00 1.21 2.92
N TRP A 67 -8.64 1.98 1.91
CA TRP A 67 -7.41 2.77 1.97
C TRP A 67 -7.52 3.96 2.94
N GLU A 68 -8.69 4.59 3.09
CA GLU A 68 -8.92 5.61 4.12
C GLU A 68 -8.78 5.01 5.53
N ALA A 69 -9.37 3.84 5.76
CA ALA A 69 -9.23 3.12 7.03
C ALA A 69 -7.76 2.81 7.33
N LEU A 70 -6.99 2.34 6.34
CA LEU A 70 -5.57 2.04 6.48
C LEU A 70 -4.74 3.29 6.78
N LEU A 71 -4.94 4.39 6.03
CA LEU A 71 -4.28 5.67 6.27
C LEU A 71 -4.58 6.24 7.66
N ASN A 72 -5.79 6.03 8.18
CA ASN A 72 -6.16 6.49 9.51
C ASN A 72 -5.65 5.58 10.62
N HIS A 73 -5.48 4.29 10.34
CA HIS A 73 -5.01 3.29 11.29
C HIS A 73 -3.48 3.31 11.47
N ILE A 74 -2.73 3.54 10.40
CA ILE A 74 -1.27 3.55 10.45
C ILE A 74 -0.75 4.97 10.73
N PRO A 75 -0.10 5.22 11.88
CA PRO A 75 0.45 6.52 12.19
C PRO A 75 1.46 6.98 11.13
N ASN A 76 1.47 8.28 10.83
CA ASN A 76 2.40 8.90 9.89
C ASN A 76 2.41 8.25 8.49
N SER A 77 1.29 7.68 8.06
CA SER A 77 1.19 7.08 6.73
C SER A 77 0.83 8.10 5.65
N LYS A 78 1.30 7.84 4.44
CA LYS A 78 0.89 8.54 3.22
C LYS A 78 0.55 7.52 2.14
N PHE A 79 -0.38 7.90 1.28
CA PHE A 79 -0.59 7.25 0.02
C PHE A 79 0.62 7.52 -0.88
N VAL A 80 1.26 6.50 -1.40
CA VAL A 80 2.42 6.65 -2.28
C VAL A 80 2.13 6.10 -3.67
N GLU A 81 2.56 6.83 -4.68
CA GLU A 81 2.44 6.46 -6.09
C GLU A 81 3.68 6.92 -6.86
N CYS A 82 3.88 6.37 -8.06
CA CYS A 82 4.85 6.86 -9.02
C CYS A 82 4.13 7.39 -10.25
N ASN A 83 4.80 8.21 -11.05
CA ASN A 83 4.29 8.61 -12.34
C ASN A 83 4.19 7.41 -13.27
N TYR A 84 3.17 7.41 -14.11
CA TYR A 84 3.01 6.40 -15.14
C TYR A 84 3.90 6.71 -16.34
N ALA A 85 4.07 5.74 -17.23
CA ALA A 85 4.74 5.98 -18.50
C ALA A 85 4.05 7.14 -19.26
N SER A 86 4.82 7.94 -19.97
CA SER A 86 4.32 9.15 -20.67
C SER A 86 3.22 8.86 -21.69
N ILE A 87 3.14 7.63 -22.17
CA ILE A 87 2.12 7.14 -23.09
C ILE A 87 0.79 6.82 -22.40
N TYR A 88 0.74 6.82 -21.06
CA TYR A 88 -0.48 6.46 -20.35
C TYR A 88 -1.55 7.56 -20.51
N PRO A 89 -2.79 7.18 -20.88
CA PRO A 89 -3.87 8.16 -21.04
C PRO A 89 -4.19 8.86 -19.72
N ALA A 90 -4.90 9.97 -19.78
CA ALA A 90 -5.31 10.79 -18.64
C ALA A 90 -4.21 11.63 -17.98
N GLY A 91 -3.07 11.85 -18.64
CA GLY A 91 -2.04 12.79 -18.17
C GLY A 91 -1.28 12.35 -16.92
N ARG A 92 -1.35 11.06 -16.55
CA ARG A 92 -0.67 10.50 -15.37
C ARG A 92 0.84 10.28 -15.59
N GLY A 93 1.34 10.52 -16.79
CA GLY A 93 2.77 10.46 -17.12
C GLY A 93 3.60 11.62 -16.56
N ASN A 94 2.99 12.53 -15.78
CA ASN A 94 3.69 13.58 -15.08
C ASN A 94 3.06 13.82 -13.70
N THR A 95 3.87 14.36 -12.79
CA THR A 95 3.52 14.55 -11.38
C THR A 95 2.22 15.35 -11.18
N GLN A 96 2.03 16.45 -11.89
CA GLN A 96 0.84 17.29 -11.73
C GLN A 96 -0.43 16.61 -12.24
N GLY A 97 -0.34 15.90 -13.34
CA GLY A 97 -1.44 15.12 -13.88
C GLY A 97 -1.82 13.98 -12.96
N ASN A 98 -0.82 13.28 -12.42
CA ASN A 98 -1.03 12.18 -11.49
C ASN A 98 -1.66 12.64 -10.17
N ILE A 99 -1.16 13.73 -9.58
CA ILE A 99 -1.76 14.37 -8.39
C ILE A 99 -3.23 14.72 -8.66
N ARG A 100 -3.54 15.38 -9.78
CA ARG A 100 -4.92 15.76 -10.12
C ARG A 100 -5.83 14.53 -10.22
N ALA A 101 -5.38 13.48 -10.90
CA ALA A 101 -6.17 12.27 -11.09
C ALA A 101 -6.48 11.56 -9.76
N ILE A 102 -5.50 11.46 -8.87
CA ILE A 102 -5.67 10.81 -7.57
C ILE A 102 -6.50 11.67 -6.61
N THR A 103 -6.27 12.97 -6.55
CA THR A 103 -7.05 13.86 -5.68
C THR A 103 -8.49 14.02 -6.14
N ALA A 104 -8.77 13.91 -7.44
CA ALA A 104 -10.15 13.88 -7.96
C ALA A 104 -10.94 12.67 -7.45
N GLN A 105 -10.26 11.58 -7.07
CA GLN A 105 -10.85 10.41 -6.44
C GLN A 105 -11.01 10.54 -4.91
N GLY A 106 -10.70 11.70 -4.34
CA GLY A 106 -10.93 12.02 -2.94
C GLY A 106 -9.73 11.84 -2.01
N VAL A 107 -8.54 11.52 -2.52
CA VAL A 107 -7.32 11.49 -1.71
C VAL A 107 -6.92 12.91 -1.33
N ASP A 108 -6.71 13.17 -0.04
CA ASP A 108 -6.16 14.45 0.41
C ASP A 108 -4.72 14.60 -0.12
N LYS A 109 -4.48 15.73 -0.79
CA LYS A 109 -3.16 16.07 -1.34
C LYS A 109 -2.04 16.00 -0.29
N ASN A 110 -2.35 16.36 0.96
CA ASN A 110 -1.36 16.32 2.06
C ASN A 110 -1.02 14.90 2.50
N ARG A 111 -1.86 13.93 2.14
CA ARG A 111 -1.67 12.51 2.41
C ARG A 111 -1.18 11.74 1.16
N LEU A 112 -0.83 12.44 0.09
CA LEU A 112 -0.32 11.87 -1.15
C LEU A 112 1.14 12.24 -1.37
N ASP A 113 1.93 11.25 -1.73
CA ASP A 113 3.33 11.42 -2.12
C ASP A 113 3.61 10.73 -3.47
N ILE A 114 4.10 11.49 -4.44
CA ILE A 114 4.56 10.95 -5.72
C ILE A 114 6.07 10.78 -5.62
N LEU A 115 6.52 9.54 -5.55
CA LEU A 115 7.89 9.19 -5.19
C LEU A 115 8.93 9.68 -6.21
N ASP A 116 8.58 9.69 -7.49
CA ASP A 116 9.45 10.13 -8.60
C ASP A 116 9.15 11.56 -9.09
N ARG A 117 8.61 12.41 -8.21
CA ARG A 117 8.18 13.78 -8.56
C ARG A 117 9.28 14.66 -9.12
N ASN A 118 10.52 14.42 -8.74
CA ASN A 118 11.68 15.20 -9.14
C ASN A 118 12.42 14.61 -10.35
N ASN A 119 12.00 13.45 -10.85
CA ASN A 119 12.74 12.68 -11.86
C ASN A 119 14.18 12.32 -11.42
N GLU A 120 14.39 12.20 -10.13
CA GLU A 120 15.67 11.83 -9.55
C GLU A 120 15.66 10.36 -9.17
N TYR A 121 16.67 9.62 -9.62
CA TYR A 121 16.75 8.19 -9.40
C TYR A 121 18.17 7.82 -8.95
N THR A 122 18.26 6.83 -8.10
CA THR A 122 19.52 6.21 -7.71
C THR A 122 19.52 4.73 -8.05
N GLU A 123 20.69 4.21 -8.44
CA GLU A 123 20.85 2.79 -8.68
C GLU A 123 20.98 2.04 -7.35
N VAL A 124 20.04 1.13 -7.09
CA VAL A 124 20.03 0.27 -5.91
C VAL A 124 20.49 -1.13 -6.31
N PRO A 125 21.59 -1.63 -5.76
CA PRO A 125 22.09 -2.96 -6.10
C PRO A 125 21.14 -4.05 -5.55
N ILE A 126 20.88 -5.07 -6.36
CA ILE A 126 20.11 -6.25 -5.95
C ILE A 126 21.10 -7.31 -5.45
N LYS A 127 21.16 -7.46 -4.14
CA LYS A 127 22.01 -8.48 -3.50
C LYS A 127 21.57 -9.90 -3.91
N GLY A 128 22.48 -10.63 -4.54
CA GLY A 128 22.20 -11.98 -5.00
C GLY A 128 21.38 -12.07 -6.31
N GLY A 129 21.13 -10.95 -6.98
CA GLY A 129 20.46 -10.92 -8.27
C GLY A 129 21.21 -11.73 -9.33
N LYS A 130 20.55 -12.65 -10.03
CA LYS A 130 21.15 -13.44 -11.10
C LYS A 130 21.12 -12.67 -12.43
N GLU A 131 19.96 -12.30 -12.89
CA GLU A 131 19.75 -11.58 -14.15
C GLU A 131 19.81 -10.06 -13.92
N LEU A 132 19.02 -9.53 -13.00
CA LEU A 132 18.97 -8.13 -12.66
C LEU A 132 19.95 -7.82 -11.52
N LYS A 133 20.89 -6.91 -11.75
CA LYS A 133 21.94 -6.55 -10.78
C LYS A 133 21.63 -5.31 -9.97
N SER A 134 20.83 -4.41 -10.52
CA SER A 134 20.36 -3.19 -9.88
C SER A 134 18.99 -2.78 -10.38
N VAL A 135 18.35 -1.87 -9.68
CA VAL A 135 17.13 -1.18 -10.10
C VAL A 135 17.29 0.32 -9.87
N SER A 136 16.74 1.14 -10.75
CA SER A 136 16.60 2.57 -10.52
C SER A 136 15.45 2.84 -9.57
N ALA A 137 15.72 3.40 -8.41
CA ALA A 137 14.72 3.76 -7.42
C ALA A 137 14.62 5.28 -7.29
N PRO A 138 13.42 5.86 -7.12
CA PRO A 138 13.26 7.28 -6.83
C PRO A 138 13.98 7.68 -5.54
N THR A 139 14.57 8.88 -5.54
CA THR A 139 15.26 9.47 -4.39
C THR A 139 14.42 10.46 -3.61
#